data_b1066b7319f0470f81951c63dddefd32
#
_entry.id   b1066b7319f0470f81951c63dddefd32
#
_cell.length_a   1.000
_cell.length_b   1.000
_cell.length_c   1.000
_cell.angle_alpha   90.00
_cell.angle_beta   90.00
_cell.angle_gamma   90.00
#
_symmetry.space_group_name_H-M   'P 1'
#
loop_
_entity.id
_entity.type
_entity.pdbx_description
1 polymer ?
#
loop_
_entity_poly.entity_id
_entity_poly.type
_entity_poly.pdbx_seq_one_letter_code
_entity_poly.pdbx_strand_id
1 'polypeptide(L)'
;MKLRNFVILCSSISLLISCNREIEQTNSKWSALNPSNPDTSAGKWKTLLLSSPAEFGIDIPLNISSADYKLELLEIKSWQDKITSSEKSQVKYWSTGTVLRWNEILRELVAKYNLPPYQNADGTYPIPSAANPLAYPYFPFANPPYAARAYAYVAAAQYDALVAAYHYKNLYKRPRPAVADPSIKELIPVIRDYAYPSEEAVAAGAASAVMSLLFPGEQDYIQQKLTECINHRIIAGANTRSEVEAGVKLGKAVAGKFINRARNDRAGKAIGTPADWAKLEQDIRNKGEVPWISLESPKRPPMLPFFGKTIGFLLDSSEVVSGRPAPPPSTQSAQFQKELEEVLWYSQNPTRERMRIVHFWGDGAGTYTPPGHWNAIACADFVNMNFSEVRWARNLALLNIAMFDAAICCWDAKYYYFNPRPSQMNPEIKTLTGVPNFPAYTSGHSTFSGAAATFLAHVNPGKASDYLGMANEASLSRLYGAIHYKSDIEVGMQMGKAIGNKAVQKALADGAE
;
A
#
# COMPACT_ATOMS: atom_id res chain seq x y z
N MET A 1 -11.59 34.58 64.09
CA MET A 1 -12.22 34.54 62.76
C MET A 1 -11.23 35.07 61.70
N LYS A 2 -10.19 34.32 61.32
CA LYS A 2 -9.23 34.65 60.22
C LYS A 2 -8.27 33.45 59.98
N LEU A 3 -8.81 32.22 59.79
CA LEU A 3 -7.96 31.07 59.39
C LEU A 3 -8.71 30.07 58.46
N ARG A 4 -9.69 30.51 57.69
CA ARG A 4 -10.52 29.62 56.86
C ARG A 4 -10.44 29.90 55.36
N ASN A 5 -9.77 30.97 54.95
CA ASN A 5 -9.71 31.36 53.53
C ASN A 5 -8.38 31.11 52.83
N PHE A 6 -7.41 30.42 53.49
CA PHE A 6 -6.09 30.16 52.85
C PHE A 6 -5.92 28.75 52.34
N VAL A 7 -6.87 27.84 52.64
CA VAL A 7 -6.79 26.43 52.24
C VAL A 7 -7.49 26.17 50.89
N ILE A 8 -8.33 27.08 50.41
CA ILE A 8 -9.12 26.85 49.17
C ILE A 8 -8.37 27.32 47.93
N LEU A 9 -7.31 28.12 48.04
CA LEU A 9 -6.57 28.64 46.87
C LEU A 9 -5.41 27.72 46.41
N CYS A 10 -4.99 26.74 47.25
CA CYS A 10 -3.95 25.78 46.88
C CYS A 10 -4.48 24.50 46.20
N SER A 11 -5.80 24.24 46.29
CA SER A 11 -6.42 23.03 45.69
C SER A 11 -6.81 23.21 44.20
N SER A 12 -6.77 24.44 43.68
CA SER A 12 -7.20 24.75 42.31
C SER A 12 -6.06 24.78 41.28
N ILE A 13 -4.80 24.68 41.73
CA ILE A 13 -3.63 24.73 40.83
C ILE A 13 -3.08 23.33 40.49
N SER A 14 -3.52 22.30 41.22
CA SER A 14 -3.03 20.92 41.00
C SER A 14 -3.83 20.12 39.95
N LEU A 15 -4.80 20.72 39.25
CA LEU A 15 -5.68 20.03 38.30
C LEU A 15 -5.40 20.37 36.83
N LEU A 16 -4.32 21.07 36.52
CA LEU A 16 -3.92 21.41 35.14
C LEU A 16 -2.63 20.74 34.65
N ILE A 17 -2.13 19.75 35.39
CA ILE A 17 -1.02 18.89 34.91
C ILE A 17 -1.57 17.47 34.73
N SER A 18 -2.50 17.32 33.82
CA SER A 18 -2.94 16.00 33.41
C SER A 18 -3.28 16.04 31.93
N CYS A 19 -2.63 15.14 31.21
CA CYS A 19 -2.85 14.77 29.81
C CYS A 19 -2.01 15.49 28.76
N ASN A 20 -0.68 15.56 28.95
CA ASN A 20 0.22 15.38 27.81
C ASN A 20 0.97 14.05 27.98
N ARG A 21 0.24 12.94 28.05
CA ARG A 21 0.79 11.67 27.64
C ARG A 21 0.70 11.67 26.12
N GLU A 22 1.78 12.07 25.47
CA GLU A 22 2.02 11.65 24.09
C GLU A 22 1.87 10.14 24.12
N ILE A 23 0.88 9.63 23.37
CA ILE A 23 0.80 8.21 23.06
C ILE A 23 2.09 7.93 22.32
N GLU A 24 3.06 7.28 22.96
CA GLU A 24 4.28 6.83 22.30
C GLU A 24 3.82 6.06 21.07
N GLN A 25 4.07 6.63 19.90
CA GLN A 25 3.77 5.96 18.65
C GLN A 25 4.56 4.65 18.68
N THR A 26 3.86 3.54 18.60
CA THR A 26 4.40 2.17 18.66
C THR A 26 5.44 1.89 17.56
N ASN A 27 5.67 2.83 16.67
CA ASN A 27 6.61 2.80 15.54
C ASN A 27 8.09 2.94 15.92
N SER A 28 8.43 3.10 17.19
CA SER A 28 9.83 3.14 17.68
C SER A 28 10.43 1.75 17.94
N LYS A 29 9.68 0.66 17.64
CA LYS A 29 10.10 -0.71 17.96
C LYS A 29 11.13 -1.33 17.01
N TRP A 30 11.28 -0.78 15.81
CA TRP A 30 12.17 -1.37 14.82
C TRP A 30 13.60 -0.89 15.00
N SER A 31 14.56 -1.80 14.87
CA SER A 31 15.98 -1.47 14.82
C SER A 31 16.33 -0.72 13.54
N ALA A 32 17.43 0.05 13.58
CA ALA A 32 17.95 0.67 12.37
C ALA A 32 18.29 -0.38 11.31
N LEU A 33 18.03 -0.06 10.04
CA LEU A 33 18.31 -0.92 8.91
C LEU A 33 19.83 -1.19 8.83
N ASN A 34 20.20 -2.47 8.84
CA ASN A 34 21.58 -2.91 8.73
C ASN A 34 21.63 -4.18 7.85
N PRO A 35 21.55 -4.03 6.53
CA PRO A 35 21.46 -5.16 5.62
C PRO A 35 22.72 -6.03 5.67
N SER A 36 22.52 -7.34 5.63
CA SER A 36 23.62 -8.32 5.53
C SER A 36 24.24 -8.32 4.13
N ASN A 37 23.45 -8.01 3.09
CA ASN A 37 23.88 -7.82 1.72
C ASN A 37 23.41 -6.44 1.23
N PRO A 38 24.32 -5.53 0.84
CA PRO A 38 23.98 -4.21 0.32
C PRO A 38 23.42 -4.24 -1.11
N ASP A 39 23.37 -5.39 -1.78
CA ASP A 39 22.88 -5.55 -3.15
C ASP A 39 23.54 -4.58 -4.15
N THR A 40 24.86 -4.41 -4.08
CA THR A 40 25.60 -3.43 -4.89
C THR A 40 25.45 -3.65 -6.40
N SER A 41 25.06 -4.86 -6.84
CA SER A 41 24.75 -5.19 -8.23
C SER A 41 23.36 -4.74 -8.69
N ALA A 42 22.52 -4.19 -7.81
CA ALA A 42 21.12 -3.86 -8.10
C ALA A 42 20.93 -2.89 -9.27
N GLY A 43 21.93 -2.10 -9.61
CA GLY A 43 21.90 -1.26 -10.82
C GLY A 43 21.84 -2.04 -12.15
N LYS A 44 21.89 -3.38 -12.10
CA LYS A 44 21.73 -4.29 -13.25
C LYS A 44 20.41 -5.06 -13.24
N TRP A 45 19.60 -4.92 -12.20
CA TRP A 45 18.32 -5.62 -12.11
C TRP A 45 17.33 -5.06 -13.15
N LYS A 46 16.40 -5.91 -13.59
CA LYS A 46 15.38 -5.49 -14.55
C LYS A 46 14.34 -4.61 -13.87
N THR A 47 14.13 -3.46 -14.45
CA THR A 47 13.12 -2.47 -14.05
C THR A 47 11.72 -2.88 -14.52
N LEU A 48 10.70 -2.23 -13.95
CA LEU A 48 9.29 -2.45 -14.31
C LEU A 48 8.85 -1.56 -15.49
N LEU A 49 9.25 -0.29 -15.49
CA LEU A 49 8.89 0.68 -16.53
C LEU A 49 10.08 1.38 -17.18
N LEU A 50 11.20 1.52 -16.49
CA LEU A 50 12.38 2.13 -17.13
C LEU A 50 12.89 1.23 -18.26
N SER A 51 13.27 1.83 -19.37
CA SER A 51 13.92 1.13 -20.49
C SER A 51 15.37 0.75 -20.17
N SER A 52 16.00 1.53 -19.28
CA SER A 52 17.32 1.24 -18.72
C SER A 52 17.49 1.98 -17.38
N PRO A 53 18.40 1.51 -16.49
CA PRO A 53 18.72 2.24 -15.26
C PRO A 53 19.29 3.65 -15.48
N ALA A 54 19.82 3.93 -16.66
CA ALA A 54 20.39 5.22 -17.06
C ALA A 54 19.40 6.12 -17.84
N GLU A 55 18.11 5.77 -17.89
CA GLU A 55 17.11 6.54 -18.68
C GLU A 55 17.02 8.02 -18.27
N PHE A 56 17.19 8.30 -16.99
CA PHE A 56 17.21 9.67 -16.44
C PHE A 56 18.62 10.02 -15.96
N GLY A 57 19.26 11.00 -16.60
CA GLY A 57 20.56 11.49 -16.18
C GLY A 57 20.53 12.23 -14.83
N ILE A 58 21.65 12.21 -14.13
CA ILE A 58 21.90 13.03 -12.92
C ILE A 58 23.15 13.86 -13.09
N ASP A 59 23.27 14.94 -12.32
CA ASP A 59 24.43 15.81 -12.36
C ASP A 59 25.69 15.06 -11.90
N ILE A 60 26.87 15.48 -12.35
CA ILE A 60 28.14 14.92 -11.88
C ILE A 60 28.33 15.35 -10.42
N PRO A 61 28.70 14.43 -9.49
CA PRO A 61 28.89 14.78 -8.09
C PRO A 61 30.08 15.77 -7.90
N LEU A 62 29.96 16.62 -6.90
CA LEU A 62 31.04 17.57 -6.52
C LEU A 62 32.36 16.83 -6.30
N ASN A 63 33.49 17.43 -6.66
CA ASN A 63 34.78 16.85 -6.34
C ASN A 63 35.00 16.89 -4.81
N ILE A 64 35.45 15.77 -4.21
CA ILE A 64 35.68 15.67 -2.76
C ILE A 64 36.73 16.67 -2.21
N SER A 65 37.63 17.17 -3.06
CA SER A 65 38.59 18.19 -2.72
C SER A 65 38.10 19.63 -2.88
N SER A 66 36.91 19.82 -3.52
CA SER A 66 36.36 21.16 -3.77
C SER A 66 35.97 21.90 -2.51
N ALA A 67 35.94 23.22 -2.56
CA ALA A 67 35.47 24.06 -1.47
C ALA A 67 33.99 23.78 -1.14
N ASP A 68 33.15 23.61 -2.18
CA ASP A 68 31.71 23.35 -2.02
C ASP A 68 31.47 22.04 -1.27
N TYR A 69 32.16 20.96 -1.62
CA TYR A 69 32.02 19.69 -0.88
C TYR A 69 32.46 19.81 0.58
N LYS A 70 33.54 20.57 0.85
CA LYS A 70 33.95 20.82 2.23
C LYS A 70 32.95 21.62 3.04
N LEU A 71 32.22 22.57 2.39
CA LEU A 71 31.11 23.28 3.03
C LEU A 71 29.95 22.33 3.41
N GLU A 72 29.64 21.35 2.56
CA GLU A 72 28.62 20.33 2.89
C GLU A 72 29.06 19.43 4.07
N LEU A 73 30.35 19.09 4.17
CA LEU A 73 30.86 18.37 5.35
C LEU A 73 30.77 19.21 6.63
N LEU A 74 30.99 20.52 6.54
CA LEU A 74 30.78 21.45 7.66
C LEU A 74 29.31 21.59 8.04
N GLU A 75 28.41 21.53 7.06
CA GLU A 75 26.95 21.47 7.32
C GLU A 75 26.61 20.27 8.21
N ILE A 76 27.09 19.07 7.87
CA ILE A 76 26.84 17.85 8.68
C ILE A 76 27.32 18.07 10.12
N LYS A 77 28.53 18.57 10.30
CA LYS A 77 29.09 18.84 11.65
C LYS A 77 28.23 19.84 12.42
N SER A 78 27.80 20.92 11.75
CA SER A 78 26.95 21.93 12.38
C SER A 78 25.59 21.34 12.86
N TRP A 79 25.01 20.43 12.11
CA TRP A 79 23.80 19.69 12.51
C TRP A 79 24.10 18.80 13.74
N GLN A 80 25.20 18.06 13.71
CA GLN A 80 25.56 17.13 14.78
C GLN A 80 25.89 17.85 16.10
N ASP A 81 26.54 19.02 16.04
CA ASP A 81 26.87 19.82 17.21
C ASP A 81 25.62 20.43 17.90
N LYS A 82 24.55 20.65 17.16
CA LYS A 82 23.32 21.31 17.62
C LYS A 82 22.13 20.39 17.69
N ILE A 83 22.30 19.09 17.49
CA ILE A 83 21.21 18.12 17.36
C ILE A 83 20.28 18.12 18.58
N THR A 84 19.01 18.37 18.34
CA THR A 84 17.94 18.38 19.34
C THR A 84 17.42 16.96 19.63
N SER A 85 16.65 16.81 20.71
CA SER A 85 15.98 15.54 21.03
C SER A 85 14.95 15.14 19.95
N SER A 86 14.26 16.12 19.35
CA SER A 86 13.32 15.89 18.26
C SER A 86 14.04 15.33 17.02
N GLU A 87 15.15 15.94 16.62
CA GLU A 87 15.93 15.46 15.47
C GLU A 87 16.53 14.07 15.71
N LYS A 88 16.98 13.78 16.94
CA LYS A 88 17.40 12.41 17.32
C LYS A 88 16.28 11.40 17.14
N SER A 89 15.05 11.77 17.51
CA SER A 89 13.87 10.92 17.32
C SER A 89 13.55 10.73 15.85
N GLN A 90 13.66 11.78 15.03
CA GLN A 90 13.48 11.68 13.56
C GLN A 90 14.56 10.79 12.92
N VAL A 91 15.85 10.96 13.32
CA VAL A 91 16.93 10.09 12.84
C VAL A 91 16.63 8.63 13.18
N LYS A 92 16.20 8.34 14.42
CA LYS A 92 15.81 6.99 14.84
C LYS A 92 14.61 6.46 14.04
N TYR A 93 13.60 7.29 13.79
CA TYR A 93 12.41 6.90 13.02
C TYR A 93 12.78 6.48 11.59
N TRP A 94 13.49 7.33 10.85
CA TRP A 94 13.84 7.08 9.46
C TRP A 94 14.94 6.03 9.27
N SER A 95 15.79 5.80 10.27
CA SER A 95 16.90 4.82 10.18
C SER A 95 16.43 3.37 10.01
N THR A 96 15.17 3.07 10.29
CA THR A 96 14.62 1.71 10.13
C THR A 96 14.37 1.30 8.69
N GLY A 97 14.50 2.22 7.75
CA GLY A 97 14.32 2.01 6.31
C GLY A 97 13.30 2.97 5.70
N THR A 98 13.73 3.65 4.67
CA THR A 98 12.92 4.64 3.95
C THR A 98 11.72 4.00 3.25
N VAL A 99 11.94 2.87 2.57
CA VAL A 99 10.88 2.14 1.87
C VAL A 99 9.80 1.66 2.86
N LEU A 100 10.21 1.14 4.02
CA LEU A 100 9.29 0.76 5.11
C LEU A 100 8.45 1.96 5.56
N ARG A 101 9.07 3.10 5.88
CA ARG A 101 8.37 4.28 6.40
C ARG A 101 7.40 4.88 5.41
N TRP A 102 7.76 4.96 4.13
CA TRP A 102 6.84 5.41 3.10
C TRP A 102 5.67 4.44 2.87
N ASN A 103 5.87 3.13 3.08
CA ASN A 103 4.77 2.17 3.08
C ASN A 103 3.83 2.37 4.28
N GLU A 104 4.36 2.67 5.48
CA GLU A 104 3.54 3.00 6.66
C GLU A 104 2.72 4.27 6.43
N ILE A 105 3.34 5.35 5.93
CA ILE A 105 2.65 6.60 5.58
C ILE A 105 1.55 6.35 4.53
N LEU A 106 1.84 5.54 3.52
CA LEU A 106 0.84 5.19 2.50
C LEU A 106 -0.34 4.42 3.09
N ARG A 107 -0.09 3.46 4.00
CA ARG A 107 -1.17 2.73 4.70
C ARG A 107 -2.02 3.66 5.56
N GLU A 108 -1.41 4.63 6.22
CA GLU A 108 -2.10 5.65 7.00
C GLU A 108 -3.02 6.50 6.09
N LEU A 109 -2.51 6.99 4.96
CA LEU A 109 -3.31 7.76 4.01
C LEU A 109 -4.43 6.93 3.38
N VAL A 110 -4.17 5.68 3.01
CA VAL A 110 -5.22 4.78 2.52
C VAL A 110 -6.32 4.61 3.56
N ALA A 111 -5.98 4.37 4.82
CA ALA A 111 -6.97 4.24 5.90
C ALA A 111 -7.79 5.52 6.08
N LYS A 112 -7.13 6.68 6.09
CA LYS A 112 -7.76 8.00 6.19
C LYS A 112 -8.79 8.25 5.08
N TYR A 113 -8.48 7.84 3.85
CA TYR A 113 -9.31 8.08 2.67
C TYR A 113 -10.21 6.90 2.27
N ASN A 114 -10.17 5.79 2.99
CA ASN A 114 -11.07 4.65 2.78
C ASN A 114 -12.40 4.85 3.51
N LEU A 115 -13.10 5.94 3.17
CA LEU A 115 -14.41 6.28 3.70
C LEU A 115 -15.37 6.57 2.55
N PRO A 116 -16.52 5.86 2.46
CA PRO A 116 -17.53 6.18 1.47
C PRO A 116 -18.18 7.54 1.77
N PRO A 117 -18.58 8.29 0.74
CA PRO A 117 -19.25 9.56 0.93
C PRO A 117 -20.68 9.38 1.51
N TYR A 118 -21.18 10.38 2.22
CA TYR A 118 -22.57 10.45 2.64
C TYR A 118 -23.48 10.81 1.46
N GLN A 119 -24.74 10.42 1.56
CA GLN A 119 -25.75 10.76 0.57
C GLN A 119 -26.12 12.26 0.67
N ASN A 120 -26.33 12.88 -0.49
CA ASN A 120 -26.90 14.22 -0.58
C ASN A 120 -28.40 14.20 -0.20
N ALA A 121 -28.96 15.37 0.10
CA ALA A 121 -30.38 15.52 0.47
C ALA A 121 -31.35 15.08 -0.67
N ASP A 122 -30.91 15.15 -1.91
CA ASP A 122 -31.67 14.72 -3.10
C ASP A 122 -31.59 13.21 -3.37
N GLY A 123 -30.95 12.45 -2.49
CA GLY A 123 -30.78 11.00 -2.64
C GLY A 123 -29.61 10.57 -3.52
N THR A 124 -28.86 11.50 -4.10
CA THR A 124 -27.64 11.21 -4.88
C THR A 124 -26.43 11.04 -4.00
N TYR A 125 -25.39 10.41 -4.54
CA TYR A 125 -24.08 10.32 -3.88
C TYR A 125 -23.07 11.20 -4.61
N PRO A 126 -22.35 12.07 -3.86
CA PRO A 126 -21.31 12.88 -4.47
C PRO A 126 -20.14 11.99 -4.89
N ILE A 127 -19.49 12.37 -5.99
CA ILE A 127 -18.33 11.66 -6.53
C ILE A 127 -17.08 12.48 -6.18
N PRO A 128 -16.02 11.86 -5.56
CA PRO A 128 -14.76 12.54 -5.34
C PRO A 128 -14.17 13.07 -6.65
N SER A 129 -13.71 14.33 -6.65
CA SER A 129 -13.18 14.99 -7.84
C SER A 129 -11.70 15.29 -7.72
N ALA A 130 -10.89 14.79 -8.65
CA ALA A 130 -9.48 15.13 -8.74
C ALA A 130 -9.23 16.61 -9.10
N ALA A 131 -10.23 17.29 -9.70
CA ALA A 131 -10.14 18.72 -9.99
C ALA A 131 -10.40 19.60 -8.76
N ASN A 132 -11.10 19.08 -7.75
CA ASN A 132 -11.34 19.76 -6.47
C ASN A 132 -11.16 18.76 -5.30
N PRO A 133 -9.93 18.34 -5.02
CA PRO A 133 -9.66 17.26 -4.08
C PRO A 133 -9.93 17.60 -2.61
N LEU A 134 -10.02 18.89 -2.29
CA LEU A 134 -10.26 19.39 -0.92
C LEU A 134 -11.75 19.59 -0.62
N ALA A 135 -12.63 19.53 -1.64
CA ALA A 135 -14.07 19.56 -1.41
C ALA A 135 -14.58 18.16 -1.01
N TYR A 136 -15.60 18.14 -0.16
CA TYR A 136 -16.28 16.89 0.16
C TYR A 136 -17.04 16.33 -1.07
N PRO A 137 -16.96 15.04 -1.34
CA PRO A 137 -16.16 14.02 -0.66
C PRO A 137 -14.69 14.11 -1.07
N TYR A 138 -13.81 14.02 -0.09
CA TYR A 138 -12.36 14.12 -0.32
C TYR A 138 -11.88 13.10 -1.34
N PHE A 139 -11.03 13.57 -2.27
CA PHE A 139 -10.40 12.69 -3.25
C PHE A 139 -9.07 12.13 -2.68
N PRO A 140 -8.78 10.86 -2.88
CA PRO A 140 -9.58 9.80 -3.50
C PRO A 140 -10.51 9.10 -2.48
N PHE A 141 -11.45 8.28 -2.95
CA PHE A 141 -12.02 7.21 -2.11
C PHE A 141 -11.12 5.99 -2.24
N ALA A 142 -10.28 5.73 -1.23
CA ALA A 142 -9.25 4.68 -1.23
C ALA A 142 -9.82 3.29 -0.93
N ASN A 143 -10.87 2.87 -1.65
CA ASN A 143 -11.46 1.53 -1.61
C ASN A 143 -10.44 0.45 -2.04
N PRO A 144 -10.70 -0.86 -1.81
CA PRO A 144 -9.72 -1.91 -2.04
C PRO A 144 -9.04 -1.92 -3.42
N PRO A 145 -9.73 -1.73 -4.57
CA PRO A 145 -9.07 -1.62 -5.87
C PRO A 145 -8.14 -0.41 -6.02
N TYR A 146 -8.60 0.76 -5.60
CA TYR A 146 -7.77 1.98 -5.64
C TYR A 146 -6.62 1.92 -4.65
N ALA A 147 -6.80 1.28 -3.49
CA ALA A 147 -5.72 1.03 -2.54
C ALA A 147 -4.66 0.09 -3.14
N ALA A 148 -5.06 -1.04 -3.74
CA ALA A 148 -4.14 -1.95 -4.43
C ALA A 148 -3.33 -1.21 -5.51
N ARG A 149 -3.99 -0.35 -6.30
CA ARG A 149 -3.36 0.50 -7.29
C ARG A 149 -2.35 1.48 -6.67
N ALA A 150 -2.70 2.12 -5.56
CA ALA A 150 -1.82 3.07 -4.87
C ALA A 150 -0.54 2.39 -4.36
N TYR A 151 -0.68 1.25 -3.68
CA TYR A 151 0.47 0.46 -3.21
C TYR A 151 1.36 0.02 -4.38
N ALA A 152 0.78 -0.43 -5.49
CA ALA A 152 1.54 -0.88 -6.66
C ALA A 152 2.36 0.25 -7.29
N TYR A 153 1.74 1.42 -7.52
CA TYR A 153 2.44 2.53 -8.15
C TYR A 153 3.55 3.13 -7.28
N VAL A 154 3.32 3.27 -5.97
CA VAL A 154 4.35 3.80 -5.06
C VAL A 154 5.53 2.82 -4.96
N ALA A 155 5.28 1.54 -4.69
CA ALA A 155 6.34 0.55 -4.54
C ALA A 155 7.11 0.31 -5.85
N ALA A 156 6.41 0.25 -7.00
CA ALA A 156 7.05 0.08 -8.31
C ALA A 156 7.93 1.27 -8.69
N ALA A 157 7.49 2.50 -8.39
CA ALA A 157 8.30 3.70 -8.64
C ALA A 157 9.55 3.74 -7.74
N GLN A 158 9.43 3.35 -6.47
CA GLN A 158 10.58 3.23 -5.58
C GLN A 158 11.59 2.19 -6.08
N TYR A 159 11.11 1.03 -6.54
CA TYR A 159 11.99 -0.02 -7.03
C TYR A 159 12.79 0.43 -8.27
N ASP A 160 12.13 0.92 -9.31
CA ASP A 160 12.81 1.38 -10.53
C ASP A 160 13.78 2.53 -10.23
N ALA A 161 13.39 3.46 -9.35
CA ALA A 161 14.24 4.57 -8.95
C ALA A 161 15.49 4.10 -8.19
N LEU A 162 15.38 3.10 -7.33
CA LEU A 162 16.51 2.51 -6.61
C LEU A 162 17.44 1.73 -7.54
N VAL A 163 16.91 1.00 -8.52
CA VAL A 163 17.74 0.38 -9.57
C VAL A 163 18.56 1.44 -10.31
N ALA A 164 17.95 2.58 -10.68
CA ALA A 164 18.67 3.70 -11.27
C ALA A 164 19.71 4.31 -10.32
N ALA A 165 19.38 4.45 -9.03
CA ALA A 165 20.33 4.93 -8.02
C ALA A 165 21.59 4.05 -7.94
N TYR A 166 21.41 2.74 -7.89
CA TYR A 166 22.55 1.79 -7.82
C TYR A 166 23.38 1.77 -9.10
N HIS A 167 22.79 2.05 -10.27
CA HIS A 167 23.55 2.29 -11.49
C HIS A 167 24.52 3.46 -11.33
N TYR A 168 24.05 4.61 -10.85
CA TYR A 168 24.88 5.79 -10.67
C TYR A 168 25.85 5.69 -9.50
N LYS A 169 25.49 5.01 -8.42
CA LYS A 169 26.42 4.69 -7.34
C LYS A 169 27.65 3.93 -7.87
N ASN A 170 27.43 2.93 -8.70
CA ASN A 170 28.51 2.14 -9.32
C ASN A 170 29.31 2.95 -10.36
N LEU A 171 28.68 3.92 -11.04
CA LEU A 171 29.35 4.79 -12.00
C LEU A 171 30.29 5.78 -11.31
N TYR A 172 29.79 6.49 -10.31
CA TYR A 172 30.54 7.60 -9.69
C TYR A 172 31.41 7.19 -8.50
N LYS A 173 31.09 6.09 -7.82
CA LYS A 173 31.85 5.51 -6.71
C LYS A 173 32.22 6.54 -5.62
N ARG A 174 31.30 7.45 -5.30
CA ARG A 174 31.47 8.49 -4.30
C ARG A 174 31.65 7.86 -2.90
N PRO A 175 32.73 8.16 -2.18
CA PRO A 175 32.87 7.71 -0.79
C PRO A 175 31.85 8.39 0.12
N ARG A 176 31.48 7.72 1.21
CA ARG A 176 30.60 8.28 2.26
C ARG A 176 31.30 9.45 2.98
N PRO A 177 30.53 10.41 3.55
CA PRO A 177 31.10 11.58 4.23
C PRO A 177 32.15 11.24 5.31
N ALA A 178 31.90 10.24 6.16
CA ALA A 178 32.83 9.81 7.18
C ALA A 178 34.16 9.20 6.64
N VAL A 179 34.15 8.73 5.39
CA VAL A 179 35.39 8.29 4.70
C VAL A 179 36.17 9.48 4.19
N ALA A 180 35.48 10.53 3.74
CA ALA A 180 36.13 11.78 3.28
C ALA A 180 36.62 12.65 4.45
N ASP A 181 35.90 12.66 5.57
CA ASP A 181 36.25 13.36 6.80
C ASP A 181 35.93 12.48 8.02
N PRO A 182 36.96 11.83 8.63
CA PRO A 182 36.76 10.93 9.78
C PRO A 182 36.26 11.63 11.07
N SER A 183 36.15 12.95 11.10
CA SER A 183 35.56 13.67 12.24
C SER A 183 34.04 13.69 12.24
N ILE A 184 33.39 13.29 11.11
CA ILE A 184 31.95 13.13 11.00
C ILE A 184 31.52 11.84 11.71
N LYS A 185 30.53 11.94 12.58
CA LYS A 185 29.99 10.80 13.32
C LYS A 185 28.86 10.13 12.49
N GLU A 186 28.93 8.82 12.33
CA GLU A 186 27.83 8.03 11.81
C GLU A 186 26.86 7.73 12.97
N LEU A 187 25.72 8.45 13.01
CA LEU A 187 24.72 8.29 14.09
C LEU A 187 23.80 7.08 13.90
N ILE A 188 23.88 6.44 12.75
CA ILE A 188 23.12 5.22 12.37
C ILE A 188 24.08 4.24 11.70
N PRO A 189 23.75 2.95 11.62
CA PRO A 189 24.47 2.05 10.74
C PRO A 189 24.46 2.59 9.30
N VAL A 190 25.64 2.73 8.71
CA VAL A 190 25.78 3.19 7.32
C VAL A 190 26.26 2.02 6.48
N ILE A 191 25.49 1.73 5.42
CA ILE A 191 25.87 0.69 4.47
C ILE A 191 27.20 1.08 3.83
N ARG A 192 28.17 0.16 3.80
CA ARG A 192 29.48 0.38 3.20
C ARG A 192 29.41 0.23 1.67
N ASP A 193 28.71 1.14 1.06
CA ASP A 193 28.61 1.33 -0.38
C ASP A 193 28.94 2.78 -0.76
N TYR A 194 28.60 3.21 -1.97
CA TYR A 194 28.82 4.56 -2.46
C TYR A 194 27.69 5.52 -2.05
N ALA A 195 28.04 6.79 -1.81
CA ALA A 195 27.11 7.80 -1.27
C ALA A 195 26.21 8.48 -2.31
N TYR A 196 26.62 8.52 -3.59
CA TYR A 196 25.96 9.35 -4.61
C TYR A 196 25.28 8.52 -5.71
N PRO A 197 24.00 8.80 -5.98
CA PRO A 197 23.08 9.60 -5.18
C PRO A 197 22.66 8.86 -3.89
N SER A 198 22.08 9.57 -2.89
CA SER A 198 21.51 8.93 -1.70
C SER A 198 20.33 8.04 -2.10
N GLU A 199 20.43 6.74 -1.86
CA GLU A 199 19.39 5.75 -2.18
C GLU A 199 18.09 6.03 -1.43
N GLU A 200 18.16 6.43 -0.16
CA GLU A 200 16.98 6.74 0.64
C GLU A 200 16.28 8.01 0.13
N ALA A 201 17.07 9.03 -0.29
CA ALA A 201 16.49 10.22 -0.89
C ALA A 201 15.84 9.94 -2.26
N VAL A 202 16.39 8.97 -3.02
CA VAL A 202 15.78 8.49 -4.27
C VAL A 202 14.43 7.83 -3.99
N ALA A 203 14.39 6.90 -3.04
CA ALA A 203 13.15 6.20 -2.65
C ALA A 203 12.09 7.18 -2.14
N ALA A 204 12.50 8.16 -1.30
CA ALA A 204 11.62 9.21 -0.77
C ALA A 204 11.10 10.14 -1.88
N GLY A 205 11.96 10.54 -2.81
CA GLY A 205 11.59 11.36 -3.96
C GLY A 205 10.55 10.68 -4.86
N ALA A 206 10.75 9.38 -5.11
CA ALA A 206 9.81 8.57 -5.89
C ALA A 206 8.46 8.42 -5.19
N ALA A 207 8.47 8.01 -3.92
CA ALA A 207 7.26 7.82 -3.12
C ALA A 207 6.45 9.13 -3.00
N SER A 208 7.11 10.22 -2.58
CA SER A 208 6.45 11.51 -2.39
C SER A 208 5.78 12.03 -3.66
N ALA A 209 6.42 11.90 -4.82
CA ALA A 209 5.86 12.36 -6.09
C ALA A 209 4.62 11.56 -6.50
N VAL A 210 4.65 10.22 -6.39
CA VAL A 210 3.50 9.37 -6.72
C VAL A 210 2.36 9.60 -5.72
N MET A 211 2.67 9.70 -4.42
CA MET A 211 1.66 9.92 -3.38
C MET A 211 1.00 11.29 -3.50
N SER A 212 1.73 12.34 -3.91
CA SER A 212 1.16 13.67 -4.18
C SER A 212 0.15 13.66 -5.33
N LEU A 213 0.33 12.78 -6.34
CA LEU A 213 -0.70 12.55 -7.36
C LEU A 213 -1.92 11.84 -6.80
N LEU A 214 -1.69 10.80 -5.99
CA LEU A 214 -2.76 9.93 -5.49
C LEU A 214 -3.58 10.57 -4.37
N PHE A 215 -2.96 11.42 -3.55
CA PHE A 215 -3.56 12.10 -2.40
C PHE A 215 -3.30 13.61 -2.47
N PRO A 216 -3.90 14.32 -3.43
CA PRO A 216 -3.59 15.73 -3.66
C PRO A 216 -3.93 16.65 -2.49
N GLY A 217 -4.82 16.23 -1.58
CA GLY A 217 -5.13 16.94 -0.33
C GLY A 217 -4.05 16.80 0.75
N GLU A 218 -3.05 15.94 0.58
CA GLU A 218 -2.01 15.65 1.57
C GLU A 218 -0.62 16.17 1.16
N GLN A 219 -0.54 17.07 0.18
CA GLN A 219 0.74 17.54 -0.36
C GLN A 219 1.67 18.14 0.70
N ASP A 220 1.15 18.95 1.61
CA ASP A 220 1.94 19.58 2.69
C ASP A 220 2.50 18.52 3.65
N TYR A 221 1.67 17.56 4.04
CA TYR A 221 2.10 16.44 4.88
C TYR A 221 3.16 15.58 4.20
N ILE A 222 2.95 15.23 2.92
CA ILE A 222 3.89 14.45 2.13
C ILE A 222 5.23 15.21 1.97
N GLN A 223 5.18 16.51 1.71
CA GLN A 223 6.38 17.33 1.58
C GLN A 223 7.12 17.49 2.92
N GLN A 224 6.39 17.62 4.03
CA GLN A 224 6.99 17.60 5.37
C GLN A 224 7.74 16.27 5.60
N LYS A 225 7.11 15.11 5.31
CA LYS A 225 7.75 13.80 5.47
C LYS A 225 8.96 13.61 4.56
N LEU A 226 8.93 14.14 3.33
CA LEU A 226 10.10 14.17 2.46
C LEU A 226 11.23 14.97 3.09
N THR A 227 10.95 16.16 3.62
CA THR A 227 11.94 17.02 4.27
C THR A 227 12.56 16.35 5.50
N GLU A 228 11.74 15.72 6.35
CA GLU A 228 12.23 14.93 7.50
C GLU A 228 13.14 13.79 7.04
N CYS A 229 12.76 13.07 5.99
CA CYS A 229 13.51 11.94 5.44
C CYS A 229 14.87 12.37 4.88
N ILE A 230 14.97 13.47 4.12
CA ILE A 230 16.26 13.93 3.58
C ILE A 230 17.17 14.52 4.67
N ASN A 231 16.60 15.28 5.61
CA ASN A 231 17.39 15.89 6.69
C ASN A 231 18.00 14.83 7.62
N HIS A 232 17.29 13.75 7.91
CA HIS A 232 17.86 12.70 8.75
C HIS A 232 19.15 12.11 8.17
N ARG A 233 19.30 12.04 6.83
CA ARG A 233 20.52 11.52 6.18
C ARG A 233 21.73 12.42 6.42
N ILE A 234 21.51 13.73 6.38
CA ILE A 234 22.54 14.74 6.62
C ILE A 234 22.93 14.73 8.10
N ILE A 235 21.94 14.81 9.00
CA ILE A 235 22.15 14.80 10.46
C ILE A 235 22.87 13.53 10.90
N ALA A 236 22.48 12.38 10.33
CA ALA A 236 23.11 11.09 10.64
C ALA A 236 24.55 10.96 10.12
N GLY A 237 25.05 11.89 9.31
CA GLY A 237 26.38 11.81 8.71
C GLY A 237 26.48 10.81 7.55
N ALA A 238 25.36 10.36 7.04
CA ALA A 238 25.29 9.31 6.01
C ALA A 238 25.45 9.86 4.58
N ASN A 239 24.97 11.09 4.33
CA ASN A 239 25.03 11.76 3.04
C ASN A 239 25.19 13.27 3.19
N THR A 240 25.78 13.91 2.16
CA THR A 240 25.85 15.38 2.04
C THR A 240 24.59 15.95 1.38
N ARG A 241 24.46 17.29 1.37
CA ARG A 241 23.33 18.01 0.78
C ARG A 241 23.16 17.67 -0.71
N SER A 242 24.21 17.78 -1.51
CA SER A 242 24.16 17.50 -2.94
C SER A 242 23.80 16.03 -3.24
N GLU A 243 24.21 15.09 -2.39
CA GLU A 243 23.90 13.67 -2.54
C GLU A 243 22.41 13.38 -2.32
N VAL A 244 21.77 14.02 -1.32
CA VAL A 244 20.33 13.87 -1.08
C VAL A 244 19.50 14.63 -2.12
N GLU A 245 19.91 15.81 -2.54
CA GLU A 245 19.21 16.59 -3.58
C GLU A 245 19.22 15.86 -4.94
N ALA A 246 20.37 15.33 -5.35
CA ALA A 246 20.48 14.49 -6.54
C ALA A 246 19.58 13.25 -6.44
N GLY A 247 19.52 12.65 -5.24
CA GLY A 247 18.62 11.52 -4.97
C GLY A 247 17.16 11.87 -5.15
N VAL A 248 16.68 12.95 -4.52
CA VAL A 248 15.28 13.41 -4.68
C VAL A 248 14.95 13.73 -6.14
N LYS A 249 15.88 14.42 -6.86
CA LYS A 249 15.71 14.77 -8.27
C LYS A 249 15.54 13.51 -9.13
N LEU A 250 16.40 12.51 -8.97
CA LEU A 250 16.31 11.23 -9.68
C LEU A 250 15.01 10.49 -9.36
N GLY A 251 14.67 10.35 -8.07
CA GLY A 251 13.45 9.69 -7.63
C GLY A 251 12.20 10.32 -8.23
N LYS A 252 12.10 11.65 -8.21
CA LYS A 252 10.97 12.39 -8.82
C LYS A 252 10.93 12.24 -10.34
N ALA A 253 12.08 12.21 -11.02
CA ALA A 253 12.16 12.01 -12.47
C ALA A 253 11.64 10.63 -12.88
N VAL A 254 12.06 9.57 -12.17
CA VAL A 254 11.56 8.21 -12.39
C VAL A 254 10.06 8.13 -12.09
N ALA A 255 9.61 8.70 -10.97
CA ALA A 255 8.19 8.76 -10.59
C ALA A 255 7.32 9.41 -11.68
N GLY A 256 7.84 10.38 -12.42
CA GLY A 256 7.14 11.02 -13.54
C GLY A 256 6.63 10.02 -14.57
N LYS A 257 7.39 8.95 -14.85
CA LYS A 257 6.98 7.87 -15.76
C LYS A 257 5.80 7.07 -15.20
N PHE A 258 5.83 6.75 -13.91
CA PHE A 258 4.74 6.07 -13.21
C PHE A 258 3.49 6.94 -13.11
N ILE A 259 3.66 8.23 -12.84
CA ILE A 259 2.57 9.23 -12.82
C ILE A 259 1.90 9.31 -14.20
N ASN A 260 2.67 9.37 -15.28
CA ASN A 260 2.12 9.38 -16.64
C ASN A 260 1.35 8.09 -16.94
N ARG A 261 1.90 6.92 -16.57
CA ARG A 261 1.19 5.64 -16.69
C ARG A 261 -0.09 5.63 -15.88
N ALA A 262 -0.07 6.09 -14.62
CA ALA A 262 -1.24 6.13 -13.74
C ALA A 262 -2.38 7.01 -14.28
N ARG A 263 -2.05 8.09 -14.98
CA ARG A 263 -3.05 8.95 -15.63
C ARG A 263 -3.72 8.27 -16.84
N ASN A 264 -3.08 7.26 -17.43
CA ASN A 264 -3.50 6.60 -18.66
C ASN A 264 -3.90 5.13 -18.47
N ASP A 265 -3.90 4.59 -17.25
CA ASP A 265 -4.21 3.18 -16.96
C ASP A 265 -5.71 2.84 -16.95
N ARG A 266 -6.58 3.78 -17.29
CA ARG A 266 -8.04 3.67 -17.35
C ARG A 266 -8.76 3.59 -15.99
N ALA A 267 -8.06 3.56 -14.85
CA ALA A 267 -8.70 3.50 -13.53
C ALA A 267 -9.64 4.70 -13.27
N GLY A 268 -9.34 5.88 -13.83
CA GLY A 268 -10.19 7.06 -13.73
C GLY A 268 -11.58 6.91 -14.40
N LYS A 269 -11.78 5.89 -15.25
CA LYS A 269 -13.06 5.58 -15.91
C LYS A 269 -13.80 4.39 -15.27
N ALA A 270 -13.29 3.87 -14.15
CA ALA A 270 -13.80 2.65 -13.53
C ALA A 270 -15.20 2.78 -12.94
N ILE A 271 -15.68 3.98 -12.63
CA ILE A 271 -17.00 4.23 -12.02
C ILE A 271 -18.14 3.96 -13.01
N GLY A 272 -18.02 4.35 -14.28
CA GLY A 272 -19.08 4.29 -15.27
C GLY A 272 -20.20 5.30 -15.00
N THR A 273 -21.35 5.06 -15.62
CA THR A 273 -22.54 5.91 -15.57
C THR A 273 -23.78 5.12 -15.09
N PRO A 274 -24.85 5.78 -14.64
CA PRO A 274 -26.11 5.10 -14.29
C PRO A 274 -26.68 4.21 -15.41
N ALA A 275 -26.52 4.61 -16.68
CA ALA A 275 -26.93 3.80 -17.83
C ALA A 275 -26.09 2.51 -17.95
N ASP A 276 -24.79 2.60 -17.70
CA ASP A 276 -23.92 1.42 -17.68
C ASP A 276 -24.31 0.45 -16.57
N TRP A 277 -24.63 0.96 -15.37
CA TRP A 277 -25.04 0.11 -14.23
C TRP A 277 -26.36 -0.59 -14.49
N ALA A 278 -27.36 0.13 -15.03
CA ALA A 278 -28.65 -0.45 -15.41
C ALA A 278 -28.48 -1.53 -16.49
N LYS A 279 -27.57 -1.31 -17.45
CA LYS A 279 -27.27 -2.31 -18.49
C LYS A 279 -26.65 -3.58 -17.90
N LEU A 280 -25.71 -3.47 -16.96
CA LEU A 280 -25.13 -4.65 -16.30
C LEU A 280 -26.21 -5.48 -15.60
N GLU A 281 -27.13 -4.85 -14.89
CA GLU A 281 -28.26 -5.52 -14.24
C GLU A 281 -29.19 -6.21 -15.26
N GLN A 282 -29.54 -5.49 -16.33
CA GLN A 282 -30.44 -6.04 -17.37
C GLN A 282 -29.79 -7.21 -18.13
N ASP A 283 -28.49 -7.14 -18.43
CA ASP A 283 -27.80 -8.23 -19.14
C ASP A 283 -27.80 -9.53 -18.32
N ILE A 284 -27.77 -9.47 -16.99
CA ILE A 284 -27.87 -10.65 -16.12
C ILE A 284 -29.32 -11.19 -16.07
N ARG A 285 -30.32 -10.30 -15.96
CA ARG A 285 -31.72 -10.69 -16.02
C ARG A 285 -32.05 -11.41 -17.33
N ASN A 286 -31.49 -10.93 -18.45
CA ASN A 286 -31.67 -11.53 -19.76
C ASN A 286 -31.08 -12.96 -19.86
N LYS A 287 -30.10 -13.28 -19.00
CA LYS A 287 -29.54 -14.65 -18.88
C LYS A 287 -30.35 -15.55 -17.94
N GLY A 288 -31.44 -15.06 -17.35
CA GLY A 288 -32.27 -15.79 -16.38
C GLY A 288 -31.68 -15.86 -14.97
N GLU A 289 -30.65 -15.08 -14.70
CA GLU A 289 -29.97 -15.04 -13.38
C GLU A 289 -30.46 -13.86 -12.54
N VAL A 290 -30.30 -13.96 -11.21
CA VAL A 290 -30.59 -12.87 -10.29
C VAL A 290 -29.38 -11.93 -10.24
N PRO A 291 -29.52 -10.65 -10.65
CA PRO A 291 -28.41 -9.71 -10.59
C PRO A 291 -28.16 -9.25 -9.15
N TRP A 292 -26.91 -8.88 -8.86
CA TRP A 292 -26.56 -8.16 -7.65
C TRP A 292 -27.29 -6.81 -7.57
N ILE A 293 -27.71 -6.44 -6.37
CA ILE A 293 -28.21 -5.09 -6.04
C ILE A 293 -27.50 -4.57 -4.79
N SER A 294 -27.39 -3.25 -4.66
CA SER A 294 -26.93 -2.63 -3.41
C SER A 294 -27.92 -2.93 -2.27
N LEU A 295 -27.43 -3.45 -1.16
CA LEU A 295 -28.19 -3.69 0.06
C LEU A 295 -28.09 -2.54 1.07
N GLU A 296 -27.38 -1.48 0.70
CA GLU A 296 -27.27 -0.28 1.55
C GLU A 296 -28.59 0.52 1.54
N SER A 297 -28.86 1.19 2.64
CA SER A 297 -29.97 2.12 2.75
C SER A 297 -29.45 3.49 3.20
N PRO A 298 -29.45 4.48 2.33
CA PRO A 298 -29.87 4.44 0.91
C PRO A 298 -28.88 3.69 -0.01
N LYS A 299 -29.34 3.24 -1.17
CA LYS A 299 -28.52 2.48 -2.13
C LYS A 299 -27.46 3.35 -2.78
N ARG A 300 -26.18 2.98 -2.64
CA ARG A 300 -25.08 3.58 -3.38
C ARG A 300 -24.90 2.96 -4.78
N PRO A 301 -24.30 3.71 -5.72
CA PRO A 301 -23.82 3.15 -6.98
C PRO A 301 -22.86 1.97 -6.76
N PRO A 302 -22.81 1.00 -7.70
CA PRO A 302 -21.87 -0.12 -7.60
C PRO A 302 -20.42 0.39 -7.61
N MET A 303 -19.57 -0.22 -6.77
CA MET A 303 -18.17 0.19 -6.61
C MET A 303 -17.33 -0.22 -7.81
N LEU A 304 -16.92 0.75 -8.62
CA LEU A 304 -15.93 0.64 -9.69
C LEU A 304 -16.24 -0.48 -10.72
N PRO A 305 -17.42 -0.49 -11.37
CA PRO A 305 -17.83 -1.58 -12.27
C PRO A 305 -16.85 -1.89 -13.40
N PHE A 306 -16.07 -0.91 -13.82
CA PHE A 306 -15.13 -1.06 -14.93
C PHE A 306 -13.66 -1.12 -14.51
N PHE A 307 -13.37 -1.37 -13.23
CA PHE A 307 -12.00 -1.52 -12.78
C PHE A 307 -11.28 -2.71 -13.42
N GLY A 308 -11.99 -3.75 -13.81
CA GLY A 308 -11.46 -4.87 -14.61
C GLY A 308 -10.89 -4.47 -15.98
N LYS A 309 -11.15 -3.24 -16.45
CA LYS A 309 -10.57 -2.68 -17.70
C LYS A 309 -9.30 -1.87 -17.46
N THR A 310 -8.84 -1.76 -16.23
CA THR A 310 -7.61 -1.06 -15.86
C THR A 310 -6.39 -1.82 -16.39
N ILE A 311 -5.34 -1.09 -16.78
CA ILE A 311 -4.12 -1.69 -17.32
C ILE A 311 -3.22 -2.11 -16.15
N GLY A 312 -3.02 -3.43 -15.98
CA GLY A 312 -2.17 -4.05 -14.96
C GLY A 312 -0.68 -3.99 -15.27
N PHE A 313 0.14 -4.55 -14.40
CA PHE A 313 1.61 -4.66 -14.57
C PHE A 313 2.06 -6.05 -15.03
N LEU A 314 1.30 -7.09 -14.71
CA LEU A 314 1.64 -8.49 -14.98
C LEU A 314 0.81 -9.08 -16.12
N LEU A 315 -0.41 -8.58 -16.30
CA LEU A 315 -1.39 -9.08 -17.26
C LEU A 315 -1.80 -7.98 -18.23
N ASP A 316 -1.94 -8.31 -19.49
CA ASP A 316 -2.62 -7.46 -20.46
C ASP A 316 -4.14 -7.67 -20.42
N SER A 317 -4.88 -6.81 -21.14
CA SER A 317 -6.35 -6.86 -21.15
C SER A 317 -6.91 -8.16 -21.75
N SER A 318 -6.19 -8.82 -22.67
CA SER A 318 -6.60 -10.10 -23.25
C SER A 318 -6.39 -11.26 -22.28
N GLU A 319 -5.31 -11.24 -21.53
CA GLU A 319 -5.03 -12.20 -20.45
C GLU A 319 -6.04 -12.09 -19.30
N VAL A 320 -6.47 -10.87 -18.93
CA VAL A 320 -7.55 -10.67 -17.95
C VAL A 320 -8.84 -11.33 -18.40
N VAL A 321 -9.24 -11.12 -19.65
CA VAL A 321 -10.48 -11.70 -20.20
C VAL A 321 -10.38 -13.22 -20.38
N SER A 322 -9.28 -13.72 -20.92
CA SER A 322 -9.08 -15.17 -21.13
C SER A 322 -8.86 -15.94 -19.81
N GLY A 323 -8.29 -15.27 -18.80
CA GLY A 323 -8.10 -15.81 -17.46
C GLY A 323 -9.33 -15.71 -16.55
N ARG A 324 -10.47 -15.19 -17.05
CA ARG A 324 -11.70 -15.13 -16.27
C ARG A 324 -12.13 -16.54 -15.87
N PRO A 325 -12.45 -16.78 -14.58
CA PRO A 325 -12.82 -18.10 -14.11
C PRO A 325 -14.16 -18.56 -14.72
N ALA A 326 -14.46 -19.86 -14.62
CA ALA A 326 -15.76 -20.39 -14.94
C ALA A 326 -16.88 -19.66 -14.17
N PRO A 327 -18.13 -19.64 -14.69
CA PRO A 327 -19.24 -18.96 -14.00
C PRO A 327 -19.50 -19.57 -12.60
N PRO A 328 -20.00 -18.75 -11.65
CA PRO A 328 -20.52 -19.28 -10.40
C PRO A 328 -21.71 -20.21 -10.64
N PRO A 329 -22.12 -21.03 -9.66
CA PRO A 329 -23.34 -21.79 -9.75
C PRO A 329 -24.53 -20.86 -10.08
N SER A 330 -25.38 -21.27 -11.07
CA SER A 330 -26.59 -20.53 -11.43
C SER A 330 -27.46 -20.32 -10.18
N THR A 331 -28.05 -19.14 -10.02
CA THR A 331 -28.95 -18.81 -8.91
C THR A 331 -30.17 -19.71 -8.81
N GLN A 332 -30.46 -20.48 -9.87
CA GLN A 332 -31.55 -21.47 -9.93
C GLN A 332 -31.06 -22.91 -9.69
N SER A 333 -29.77 -23.14 -9.53
CA SER A 333 -29.21 -24.50 -9.42
C SER A 333 -29.26 -25.04 -7.99
N ALA A 334 -29.33 -26.38 -7.87
CA ALA A 334 -29.24 -27.07 -6.59
C ALA A 334 -27.90 -26.80 -5.88
N GLN A 335 -26.80 -26.59 -6.63
CA GLN A 335 -25.50 -26.24 -6.06
C GLN A 335 -25.55 -24.86 -5.39
N PHE A 336 -26.17 -23.87 -6.01
CA PHE A 336 -26.37 -22.55 -5.43
C PHE A 336 -27.15 -22.60 -4.12
N GLN A 337 -28.27 -23.36 -4.11
CA GLN A 337 -29.10 -23.52 -2.91
C GLN A 337 -28.33 -24.16 -1.78
N LYS A 338 -27.51 -25.18 -2.05
CA LYS A 338 -26.65 -25.82 -1.06
C LYS A 338 -25.62 -24.86 -0.47
N GLU A 339 -25.00 -24.01 -1.29
CA GLU A 339 -24.05 -23.00 -0.81
C GLU A 339 -24.77 -21.90 0.00
N LEU A 340 -25.98 -21.51 -0.40
CA LEU A 340 -26.78 -20.54 0.35
C LEU A 340 -27.19 -21.09 1.74
N GLU A 341 -27.55 -22.37 1.83
CA GLU A 341 -27.85 -23.08 3.09
C GLU A 341 -26.60 -23.15 3.97
N GLU A 342 -25.41 -23.41 3.42
CA GLU A 342 -24.15 -23.39 4.14
C GLU A 342 -23.87 -21.99 4.76
N VAL A 343 -24.10 -20.91 3.98
CA VAL A 343 -23.95 -19.54 4.49
C VAL A 343 -24.95 -19.24 5.60
N LEU A 344 -26.20 -19.65 5.46
CA LEU A 344 -27.24 -19.52 6.49
C LEU A 344 -26.82 -20.23 7.77
N TRP A 345 -26.27 -21.44 7.66
CA TRP A 345 -25.78 -22.20 8.81
C TRP A 345 -24.68 -21.44 9.54
N TYR A 346 -23.67 -20.87 8.84
CA TYR A 346 -22.63 -20.04 9.46
C TYR A 346 -23.21 -18.80 10.14
N SER A 347 -24.19 -18.15 9.50
CA SER A 347 -24.88 -17.00 10.06
C SER A 347 -25.60 -17.31 11.39
N GLN A 348 -26.18 -18.50 11.51
CA GLN A 348 -26.92 -18.96 12.68
C GLN A 348 -26.02 -19.57 13.77
N ASN A 349 -24.81 -19.99 13.42
CA ASN A 349 -23.88 -20.67 14.32
C ASN A 349 -22.54 -19.92 14.47
N PRO A 350 -22.54 -18.63 14.86
CA PRO A 350 -21.31 -17.90 15.11
C PRO A 350 -20.61 -18.45 16.36
N THR A 351 -19.29 -18.63 16.26
CA THR A 351 -18.45 -18.93 17.43
C THR A 351 -17.52 -17.75 17.73
N ARG A 352 -17.02 -17.63 18.95
CA ARG A 352 -16.03 -16.57 19.28
C ARG A 352 -14.83 -16.58 18.34
N GLU A 353 -14.34 -17.76 17.99
CA GLU A 353 -13.20 -17.91 17.09
C GLU A 353 -13.54 -17.45 15.66
N ARG A 354 -14.69 -17.83 15.11
CA ARG A 354 -15.14 -17.33 13.80
C ARG A 354 -15.32 -15.81 13.81
N MET A 355 -15.90 -15.26 14.87
CA MET A 355 -16.04 -13.80 15.03
C MET A 355 -14.68 -13.10 15.07
N ARG A 356 -13.72 -13.63 15.85
CA ARG A 356 -12.34 -13.11 15.87
C ARG A 356 -11.73 -13.07 14.48
N ILE A 357 -11.83 -14.17 13.74
CA ILE A 357 -11.32 -14.28 12.36
C ILE A 357 -12.00 -13.27 11.43
N VAL A 358 -13.33 -13.13 11.51
CA VAL A 358 -14.09 -12.17 10.68
C VAL A 358 -13.63 -10.73 10.95
N HIS A 359 -13.47 -10.36 12.23
CA HIS A 359 -13.08 -8.99 12.58
C HIS A 359 -11.60 -8.72 12.28
N PHE A 360 -10.72 -9.69 12.49
CA PHE A 360 -9.30 -9.56 12.16
C PHE A 360 -9.07 -9.29 10.65
N TRP A 361 -9.79 -10.00 9.78
CA TRP A 361 -9.76 -9.82 8.33
C TRP A 361 -10.87 -8.89 7.81
N GLY A 362 -11.45 -8.05 8.66
CA GLY A 362 -12.56 -7.19 8.27
C GLY A 362 -12.21 -6.20 7.17
N ASP A 363 -11.09 -5.51 7.33
CA ASP A 363 -10.47 -4.59 6.38
C ASP A 363 -11.47 -3.62 5.70
N GLY A 364 -12.46 -3.19 6.46
CA GLY A 364 -13.55 -2.32 5.99
C GLY A 364 -13.19 -0.84 5.96
N ALA A 365 -14.23 0.01 5.98
CA ALA A 365 -14.07 1.47 5.98
C ALA A 365 -13.18 1.95 7.14
N GLY A 366 -12.31 2.93 6.86
CA GLY A 366 -11.37 3.46 7.84
C GLY A 366 -10.14 2.61 8.09
N THR A 367 -9.96 1.49 7.38
CA THR A 367 -8.76 0.66 7.42
C THR A 367 -7.90 0.84 6.18
N TYR A 368 -6.68 0.31 6.22
CA TYR A 368 -5.77 0.31 5.07
C TYR A 368 -6.13 -0.73 3.99
N THR A 369 -7.31 -1.38 4.07
CA THR A 369 -7.85 -2.37 3.13
C THR A 369 -7.07 -3.70 3.10
N PRO A 370 -7.58 -4.79 2.46
CA PRO A 370 -6.86 -6.06 2.37
C PRO A 370 -5.46 -5.95 1.76
N PRO A 371 -5.21 -5.20 0.67
CA PRO A 371 -3.86 -4.99 0.20
C PRO A 371 -2.91 -4.37 1.23
N GLY A 372 -3.37 -3.38 2.01
CA GLY A 372 -2.57 -2.77 3.08
C GLY A 372 -2.32 -3.73 4.25
N HIS A 373 -3.25 -4.62 4.57
CA HIS A 373 -3.06 -5.66 5.57
C HIS A 373 -1.90 -6.59 5.17
N TRP A 374 -1.87 -7.04 3.91
CA TRP A 374 -0.75 -7.85 3.40
C TRP A 374 0.57 -7.07 3.31
N ASN A 375 0.54 -5.75 3.08
CA ASN A 375 1.72 -4.90 3.22
C ASN A 375 2.21 -4.85 4.69
N ALA A 376 1.30 -4.75 5.68
CA ALA A 376 1.66 -4.77 7.10
C ALA A 376 2.32 -6.10 7.49
N ILE A 377 1.77 -7.24 7.05
CA ILE A 377 2.34 -8.58 7.28
C ILE A 377 3.74 -8.66 6.64
N ALA A 378 3.88 -8.28 5.38
CA ALA A 378 5.16 -8.29 4.67
C ALA A 378 6.21 -7.42 5.38
N CYS A 379 5.87 -6.19 5.73
CA CYS A 379 6.78 -5.28 6.43
C CYS A 379 7.23 -5.83 7.79
N ALA A 380 6.31 -6.41 8.57
CA ALA A 380 6.63 -7.01 9.86
C ALA A 380 7.63 -8.19 9.74
N ASP A 381 7.57 -8.94 8.65
CA ASP A 381 8.51 -10.03 8.41
C ASP A 381 9.84 -9.54 7.82
N PHE A 382 9.81 -8.59 6.88
CA PHE A 382 10.99 -8.10 6.19
C PHE A 382 11.99 -7.37 7.13
N VAL A 383 11.52 -6.73 8.21
CA VAL A 383 12.42 -6.13 9.22
C VAL A 383 13.37 -7.14 9.85
N ASN A 384 13.01 -8.43 9.87
CA ASN A 384 13.84 -9.50 10.40
C ASN A 384 14.72 -10.19 9.34
N MET A 385 14.59 -9.78 8.06
CA MET A 385 15.31 -10.41 6.96
C MET A 385 16.59 -9.66 6.55
N ASN A 386 16.89 -8.54 7.19
CA ASN A 386 18.07 -7.72 6.93
C ASN A 386 18.28 -7.38 5.44
N PHE A 387 17.19 -7.11 4.71
CA PHE A 387 17.22 -6.70 3.32
C PHE A 387 17.80 -5.29 3.15
N SER A 388 18.45 -5.03 2.02
CA SER A 388 18.80 -3.69 1.57
C SER A 388 17.55 -2.90 1.17
N GLU A 389 17.64 -1.55 1.11
CA GLU A 389 16.53 -0.69 0.65
C GLU A 389 16.02 -1.10 -0.73
N VAL A 390 16.91 -1.43 -1.66
CA VAL A 390 16.50 -1.84 -3.01
C VAL A 390 15.80 -3.21 -3.01
N ARG A 391 16.20 -4.13 -2.13
CA ARG A 391 15.53 -5.42 -1.99
C ARG A 391 14.17 -5.28 -1.31
N TRP A 392 14.04 -4.40 -0.33
CA TRP A 392 12.76 -4.00 0.24
C TRP A 392 11.81 -3.47 -0.85
N ALA A 393 12.27 -2.50 -1.66
CA ALA A 393 11.47 -1.91 -2.71
C ALA A 393 11.08 -2.93 -3.78
N ARG A 394 12.00 -3.80 -4.20
CA ARG A 394 11.73 -4.89 -5.14
C ARG A 394 10.62 -5.81 -4.64
N ASN A 395 10.76 -6.30 -3.41
CA ASN A 395 9.82 -7.27 -2.88
C ASN A 395 8.43 -6.65 -2.65
N LEU A 396 8.36 -5.40 -2.16
CA LEU A 396 7.09 -4.69 -2.06
C LEU A 396 6.51 -4.34 -3.43
N ALA A 397 7.32 -4.00 -4.43
CA ALA A 397 6.84 -3.73 -5.78
C ALA A 397 6.18 -4.97 -6.38
N LEU A 398 6.84 -6.12 -6.34
CA LEU A 398 6.32 -7.37 -6.90
C LEU A 398 5.07 -7.88 -6.13
N LEU A 399 5.06 -7.77 -4.80
CA LEU A 399 3.89 -8.05 -3.97
C LEU A 399 2.70 -7.19 -4.40
N ASN A 400 2.92 -5.89 -4.53
CA ASN A 400 1.84 -4.94 -4.78
C ASN A 400 1.34 -4.93 -6.22
N ILE A 401 2.20 -5.16 -7.22
CA ILE A 401 1.72 -5.36 -8.60
C ILE A 401 0.93 -6.66 -8.72
N ALA A 402 1.28 -7.72 -7.99
CA ALA A 402 0.48 -8.93 -7.93
C ALA A 402 -0.93 -8.67 -7.36
N MET A 403 -1.02 -7.95 -6.24
CA MET A 403 -2.31 -7.59 -5.66
C MET A 403 -3.12 -6.62 -6.53
N PHE A 404 -2.46 -5.71 -7.24
CA PHE A 404 -3.15 -4.80 -8.16
C PHE A 404 -3.75 -5.56 -9.36
N ASP A 405 -3.00 -6.46 -10.00
CA ASP A 405 -3.51 -7.29 -11.09
C ASP A 405 -4.57 -8.27 -10.59
N ALA A 406 -4.45 -8.76 -9.34
CA ALA A 406 -5.49 -9.53 -8.66
C ALA A 406 -6.79 -8.73 -8.48
N ALA A 407 -6.70 -7.43 -8.15
CA ALA A 407 -7.87 -6.54 -8.09
C ALA A 407 -8.53 -6.40 -9.47
N ILE A 408 -7.76 -6.23 -10.53
CA ILE A 408 -8.26 -6.10 -11.91
C ILE A 408 -9.03 -7.36 -12.31
N CYS A 409 -8.43 -8.54 -12.15
CA CYS A 409 -9.08 -9.82 -12.50
C CYS A 409 -10.31 -10.09 -11.62
N CYS A 410 -10.24 -9.81 -10.33
CA CYS A 410 -11.37 -9.98 -9.42
C CYS A 410 -12.54 -9.07 -9.82
N TRP A 411 -12.28 -7.79 -10.13
CA TRP A 411 -13.32 -6.84 -10.55
C TRP A 411 -13.88 -7.14 -11.94
N ASP A 412 -13.05 -7.65 -12.87
CA ASP A 412 -13.54 -8.18 -14.14
C ASP A 412 -14.55 -9.30 -13.93
N ALA A 413 -14.22 -10.31 -13.14
CA ALA A 413 -15.14 -11.42 -12.84
C ALA A 413 -16.40 -10.94 -12.11
N LYS A 414 -16.27 -10.05 -11.11
CA LYS A 414 -17.41 -9.52 -10.35
C LYS A 414 -18.46 -8.87 -11.24
N TYR A 415 -18.05 -8.02 -12.15
CA TYR A 415 -18.98 -7.26 -12.97
C TYR A 415 -19.36 -7.96 -14.27
N TYR A 416 -18.65 -9.00 -14.65
CA TYR A 416 -19.06 -9.89 -15.73
C TYR A 416 -20.19 -10.85 -15.32
N TYR A 417 -20.07 -11.43 -14.10
CA TYR A 417 -21.07 -12.37 -13.57
C TYR A 417 -22.15 -11.69 -12.74
N PHE A 418 -21.87 -10.56 -12.14
CA PHE A 418 -22.78 -9.71 -11.38
C PHE A 418 -23.60 -10.47 -10.33
N ASN A 419 -22.96 -11.41 -9.63
CA ASN A 419 -23.59 -12.41 -8.76
C ASN A 419 -24.11 -11.78 -7.46
N PRO A 420 -25.35 -12.12 -6.99
CA PRO A 420 -25.96 -11.54 -5.78
C PRO A 420 -25.24 -11.96 -4.50
N ARG A 421 -25.37 -11.15 -3.46
CA ARG A 421 -24.87 -11.49 -2.11
C ARG A 421 -25.80 -12.49 -1.42
N PRO A 422 -25.28 -13.34 -0.48
CA PRO A 422 -26.11 -14.31 0.25
C PRO A 422 -27.31 -13.67 0.96
N SER A 423 -27.09 -12.55 1.66
CA SER A 423 -28.18 -11.84 2.36
C SER A 423 -29.18 -11.13 1.43
N GLN A 424 -28.87 -10.98 0.14
CA GLN A 424 -29.83 -10.57 -0.88
C GLN A 424 -30.78 -11.72 -1.24
N MET A 425 -30.26 -12.95 -1.28
CA MET A 425 -31.00 -14.15 -1.69
C MET A 425 -31.80 -14.77 -0.53
N ASN A 426 -31.29 -14.62 0.70
CA ASN A 426 -32.01 -15.05 1.91
C ASN A 426 -31.90 -13.96 3.00
N PRO A 427 -32.98 -13.21 3.29
CA PRO A 427 -33.01 -12.16 4.31
C PRO A 427 -32.82 -12.64 5.77
N GLU A 428 -32.93 -13.95 6.02
CA GLU A 428 -32.63 -14.52 7.35
C GLU A 428 -31.13 -14.52 7.67
N ILE A 429 -30.29 -14.43 6.65
CA ILE A 429 -28.84 -14.39 6.83
C ILE A 429 -28.44 -13.07 7.51
N LYS A 430 -27.89 -13.16 8.72
CA LYS A 430 -27.32 -12.05 9.48
C LYS A 430 -25.80 -12.04 9.28
N THR A 431 -25.29 -10.97 8.73
CA THR A 431 -23.84 -10.85 8.48
C THR A 431 -23.09 -10.34 9.72
N LEU A 432 -21.88 -10.87 9.97
CA LEU A 432 -21.01 -10.43 11.06
C LEU A 432 -20.17 -9.19 10.72
N THR A 433 -20.27 -8.71 9.48
CA THR A 433 -19.57 -7.53 8.98
C THR A 433 -20.46 -6.81 7.98
N GLY A 434 -20.12 -5.58 7.61
CA GLY A 434 -20.83 -4.86 6.56
C GLY A 434 -20.79 -5.60 5.22
N VAL A 435 -21.92 -5.61 4.51
CA VAL A 435 -22.02 -6.19 3.17
C VAL A 435 -21.36 -5.23 2.17
N PRO A 436 -20.29 -5.65 1.45
CA PRO A 436 -19.62 -4.78 0.51
C PRO A 436 -20.54 -4.39 -0.67
N ASN A 437 -20.45 -3.13 -1.11
CA ASN A 437 -21.27 -2.57 -2.18
C ASN A 437 -20.77 -2.93 -3.59
N PHE A 438 -20.58 -4.22 -3.84
CA PHE A 438 -20.18 -4.82 -5.12
C PHE A 438 -20.54 -6.32 -5.15
N PRO A 439 -20.63 -6.94 -6.37
CA PRO A 439 -21.03 -8.34 -6.54
C PRO A 439 -20.20 -9.35 -5.74
N ALA A 440 -20.79 -10.51 -5.47
CA ALA A 440 -20.17 -11.54 -4.63
C ALA A 440 -18.97 -12.22 -5.31
N TYR A 441 -19.17 -12.84 -6.47
CA TYR A 441 -18.19 -13.69 -7.15
C TYR A 441 -17.20 -12.87 -8.00
N THR A 442 -15.87 -13.01 -7.86
CA THR A 442 -15.12 -13.83 -6.89
C THR A 442 -14.87 -13.03 -5.60
N SER A 443 -14.46 -13.70 -4.50
CA SER A 443 -14.13 -13.01 -3.26
C SER A 443 -12.86 -12.17 -3.40
N GLY A 444 -12.95 -10.86 -3.11
CA GLY A 444 -11.80 -9.94 -3.14
C GLY A 444 -10.72 -10.33 -2.12
N HIS A 445 -11.10 -10.59 -0.86
CA HIS A 445 -10.16 -11.03 0.18
C HIS A 445 -9.40 -12.29 -0.23
N SER A 446 -10.10 -13.29 -0.79
CA SER A 446 -9.46 -14.54 -1.24
C SER A 446 -8.49 -14.30 -2.40
N THR A 447 -8.87 -13.42 -3.35
CA THR A 447 -8.03 -13.11 -4.50
C THR A 447 -6.76 -12.33 -4.11
N PHE A 448 -6.90 -11.28 -3.27
CA PHE A 448 -5.74 -10.56 -2.76
C PHE A 448 -4.84 -11.45 -1.92
N SER A 449 -5.42 -12.23 -1.01
CA SER A 449 -4.66 -13.10 -0.11
C SER A 449 -3.94 -14.23 -0.85
N GLY A 450 -4.60 -14.82 -1.87
CA GLY A 450 -3.97 -15.82 -2.72
C GLY A 450 -2.74 -15.27 -3.46
N ALA A 451 -2.84 -14.05 -4.01
CA ALA A 451 -1.73 -13.40 -4.71
C ALA A 451 -0.58 -13.05 -3.75
N ALA A 452 -0.91 -12.41 -2.63
CA ALA A 452 0.07 -11.97 -1.64
C ALA A 452 0.81 -13.15 -1.00
N ALA A 453 0.07 -14.15 -0.50
CA ALA A 453 0.67 -15.31 0.17
C ALA A 453 1.56 -16.12 -0.77
N THR A 454 1.17 -16.30 -2.03
CA THR A 454 1.98 -17.01 -3.04
C THR A 454 3.31 -16.29 -3.28
N PHE A 455 3.29 -14.97 -3.43
CA PHE A 455 4.52 -14.21 -3.62
C PHE A 455 5.38 -14.18 -2.34
N LEU A 456 4.79 -13.96 -1.17
CA LEU A 456 5.51 -13.94 0.11
C LEU A 456 6.12 -15.31 0.45
N ALA A 457 5.47 -16.41 0.10
CA ALA A 457 6.02 -17.76 0.24
C ALA A 457 7.28 -17.97 -0.61
N HIS A 458 7.39 -17.30 -1.76
CA HIS A 458 8.62 -17.30 -2.57
C HIS A 458 9.72 -16.45 -1.90
N VAL A 459 9.38 -15.26 -1.38
CA VAL A 459 10.35 -14.35 -0.73
C VAL A 459 10.89 -14.95 0.56
N ASN A 460 10.05 -15.60 1.34
CA ASN A 460 10.41 -16.24 2.62
C ASN A 460 9.88 -17.67 2.69
N PRO A 461 10.57 -18.64 2.05
CA PRO A 461 10.13 -20.04 2.02
C PRO A 461 9.97 -20.67 3.41
N GLY A 462 10.75 -20.21 4.41
CA GLY A 462 10.65 -20.66 5.79
C GLY A 462 9.30 -20.36 6.46
N LYS A 463 8.55 -19.36 5.97
CA LYS A 463 7.21 -18.99 6.42
C LYS A 463 6.09 -19.29 5.41
N ALA A 464 6.37 -20.08 4.37
CA ALA A 464 5.40 -20.36 3.32
C ALA A 464 4.08 -20.94 3.87
N SER A 465 4.16 -21.86 4.82
CA SER A 465 2.99 -22.45 5.48
C SER A 465 2.14 -21.39 6.21
N ASP A 466 2.80 -20.46 6.90
CA ASP A 466 2.12 -19.41 7.66
C ASP A 466 1.35 -18.46 6.73
N TYR A 467 1.99 -17.98 5.64
CA TYR A 467 1.34 -17.11 4.67
C TYR A 467 0.13 -17.80 4.00
N LEU A 468 0.28 -19.07 3.62
CA LEU A 468 -0.82 -19.83 3.04
C LEU A 468 -1.94 -20.09 4.06
N GLY A 469 -1.59 -20.33 5.32
CA GLY A 469 -2.54 -20.43 6.44
C GLY A 469 -3.31 -19.14 6.64
N MET A 470 -2.63 -17.99 6.69
CA MET A 470 -3.24 -16.66 6.77
C MET A 470 -4.17 -16.38 5.58
N ALA A 471 -3.77 -16.73 4.37
CA ALA A 471 -4.61 -16.55 3.19
C ALA A 471 -5.90 -17.39 3.27
N ASN A 472 -5.81 -18.63 3.75
CA ASN A 472 -6.97 -19.48 3.98
C ASN A 472 -7.87 -18.91 5.08
N GLU A 473 -7.31 -18.40 6.19
CA GLU A 473 -8.08 -17.76 7.25
C GLU A 473 -8.80 -16.51 6.74
N ALA A 474 -8.11 -15.66 5.97
CA ALA A 474 -8.71 -14.48 5.32
C ALA A 474 -9.85 -14.85 4.37
N SER A 475 -9.70 -15.93 3.63
CA SER A 475 -10.71 -16.46 2.72
C SER A 475 -11.94 -16.98 3.48
N LEU A 476 -11.73 -17.84 4.47
CA LEU A 476 -12.78 -18.39 5.32
C LEU A 476 -13.51 -17.31 6.14
N SER A 477 -12.84 -16.22 6.50
CA SER A 477 -13.47 -15.09 7.20
C SER A 477 -14.68 -14.55 6.44
N ARG A 478 -14.70 -14.64 5.12
CA ARG A 478 -15.81 -14.15 4.28
C ARG A 478 -17.02 -15.06 4.30
N LEU A 479 -16.78 -16.37 4.36
CA LEU A 479 -17.84 -17.37 4.55
C LEU A 479 -18.39 -17.30 5.99
N TYR A 480 -17.53 -17.24 7.00
CA TYR A 480 -17.93 -17.05 8.41
C TYR A 480 -18.67 -15.73 8.65
N GLY A 481 -18.28 -14.67 7.92
CA GLY A 481 -18.96 -13.38 7.93
C GLY A 481 -20.29 -13.35 7.19
N ALA A 482 -20.66 -14.46 6.56
CA ALA A 482 -21.90 -14.66 5.81
C ALA A 482 -22.11 -13.66 4.64
N ILE A 483 -21.02 -13.22 3.99
CA ILE A 483 -21.05 -12.26 2.87
C ILE A 483 -20.58 -12.83 1.53
N HIS A 484 -20.16 -14.09 1.50
CA HIS A 484 -19.68 -14.81 0.33
C HIS A 484 -20.12 -16.27 0.36
N TYR A 485 -20.31 -16.87 -0.81
CA TYR A 485 -20.51 -18.31 -1.01
C TYR A 485 -19.16 -19.04 -1.00
N LYS A 486 -19.21 -20.37 -0.86
CA LYS A 486 -18.03 -21.22 -0.91
C LYS A 486 -17.30 -21.12 -2.25
N SER A 487 -18.02 -21.16 -3.35
CA SER A 487 -17.45 -20.98 -4.70
C SER A 487 -16.73 -19.64 -4.88
N ASP A 488 -17.24 -18.54 -4.28
CA ASP A 488 -16.61 -17.23 -4.37
C ASP A 488 -15.19 -17.24 -3.79
N ILE A 489 -15.04 -17.88 -2.62
CA ILE A 489 -13.78 -17.89 -1.88
C ILE A 489 -12.77 -18.87 -2.47
N GLU A 490 -13.21 -20.05 -2.92
CA GLU A 490 -12.33 -21.06 -3.52
C GLU A 490 -11.76 -20.59 -4.85
N VAL A 491 -12.62 -20.09 -5.74
CA VAL A 491 -12.22 -19.59 -7.05
C VAL A 491 -11.39 -18.31 -6.93
N GLY A 492 -11.76 -17.42 -6.01
CA GLY A 492 -10.95 -16.23 -5.71
C GLY A 492 -9.53 -16.58 -5.26
N MET A 493 -9.38 -17.58 -4.40
CA MET A 493 -8.08 -18.07 -3.94
C MET A 493 -7.24 -18.66 -5.10
N GLN A 494 -7.87 -19.46 -5.98
CA GLN A 494 -7.18 -20.04 -7.14
C GLN A 494 -6.70 -18.95 -8.10
N MET A 495 -7.57 -17.98 -8.40
CA MET A 495 -7.23 -16.82 -9.24
C MET A 495 -6.06 -16.04 -8.63
N GLY A 496 -6.13 -15.72 -7.34
CA GLY A 496 -5.07 -15.00 -6.64
C GLY A 496 -3.72 -15.74 -6.72
N LYS A 497 -3.70 -17.03 -6.43
CA LYS A 497 -2.49 -17.86 -6.53
C LYS A 497 -1.88 -17.86 -7.94
N ALA A 498 -2.72 -17.94 -8.98
CA ALA A 498 -2.24 -17.89 -10.37
C ALA A 498 -1.54 -16.56 -10.69
N ILE A 499 -2.09 -15.44 -10.22
CA ILE A 499 -1.51 -14.11 -10.42
C ILE A 499 -0.26 -13.93 -9.56
N GLY A 500 -0.26 -14.40 -8.31
CA GLY A 500 0.93 -14.41 -7.45
C GLY A 500 2.10 -15.16 -8.08
N ASN A 501 1.84 -16.29 -8.76
CA ASN A 501 2.85 -17.03 -9.51
C ASN A 501 3.44 -16.23 -10.68
N LYS A 502 2.66 -15.36 -11.35
CA LYS A 502 3.23 -14.47 -12.38
C LYS A 502 4.22 -13.47 -11.78
N ALA A 503 3.96 -12.96 -10.58
CA ALA A 503 4.93 -12.12 -9.88
C ALA A 503 6.19 -12.91 -9.47
N VAL A 504 6.04 -14.16 -9.04
CA VAL A 504 7.18 -15.07 -8.77
C VAL A 504 8.01 -15.28 -10.03
N GLN A 505 7.40 -15.57 -11.18
CA GLN A 505 8.12 -15.72 -12.44
C GLN A 505 8.87 -14.44 -12.83
N LYS A 506 8.27 -13.28 -12.58
CA LYS A 506 8.94 -11.99 -12.80
C LYS A 506 10.13 -11.81 -11.86
N ALA A 507 10.00 -12.21 -10.59
CA ALA A 507 11.08 -12.18 -9.60
C ALA A 507 12.26 -13.07 -10.00
N LEU A 508 12.00 -14.26 -10.50
CA LEU A 508 13.03 -15.22 -10.98
C LEU A 508 13.77 -14.73 -12.25
N ALA A 509 13.20 -13.76 -12.95
CA ALA A 509 13.73 -13.27 -14.23
C ALA A 509 14.36 -11.86 -14.14
N ASP A 510 14.37 -11.20 -12.99
CA ASP A 510 14.80 -9.80 -12.87
C ASP A 510 16.30 -9.61 -12.54
N GLY A 511 17.02 -10.68 -12.23
CA GLY A 511 18.46 -10.65 -11.96
C GLY A 511 18.84 -10.29 -10.52
N ALA A 512 17.90 -10.35 -9.59
CA ALA A 512 18.10 -10.10 -8.15
C ALA A 512 18.32 -11.43 -7.40
N GLU A 513 19.41 -12.12 -7.68
CA GLU A 513 19.78 -13.40 -7.03
C GLU A 513 20.10 -13.25 -5.53
#